data_00cd5d70c65b353eafb0fe2b2c4efffa
#
_entry.id   00cd5d70c65b353eafb0fe2b2c4efffa
#
_cell.length_a   1.000
_cell.length_b   1.000
_cell.length_c   1.000
_cell.angle_alpha   90.00
_cell.angle_beta   90.00
_cell.angle_gamma   90.00
#
_symmetry.space_group_name_H-M   'P 1'
#
loop_
_entity.id
_entity.type
_entity.pdbx_description
1 polymer ?
#
loop_
_entity_poly.entity_id
_entity_poly.type
_entity_poly.pdbx_seq_one_letter_code
_entity_poly.pdbx_strand_id
1 'polypeptide(L)'
;IGFNYVFSEQLKNFLRTNNKNDLLIAFSSSGNSQNIIEAINFAKEKNVKTCSVSGRGGGKASKIVDIPIIIPGKPSHFPGQMGKNDNNFHIEDIQNSISHIVTGLLKKFVSK
;
A
#
# COMPACT_ATOMS: atom_id res chain seq x y z
N ILE A 1 -0.38 -16.53 -16.24
CA ILE A 1 -0.86 -15.81 -15.04
C ILE A 1 -1.29 -14.42 -15.44
N GLY A 2 -2.49 -14.00 -15.07
CA GLY A 2 -3.01 -12.68 -15.40
C GLY A 2 -2.31 -11.57 -14.62
N PHE A 3 -2.40 -10.34 -15.16
CA PHE A 3 -1.82 -9.16 -14.51
C PHE A 3 -2.33 -8.96 -13.07
N ASN A 4 -3.59 -9.34 -12.81
CA ASN A 4 -4.18 -9.20 -11.49
C ASN A 4 -3.43 -9.99 -10.40
N TYR A 5 -2.70 -11.00 -10.75
CA TYR A 5 -1.99 -11.88 -9.82
C TYR A 5 -0.48 -11.67 -9.81
N VAL A 6 0.01 -10.65 -10.51
CA VAL A 6 1.47 -10.46 -10.67
C VAL A 6 2.17 -10.30 -9.32
N PHE A 7 1.58 -9.57 -8.40
CA PHE A 7 2.19 -9.35 -7.08
C PHE A 7 1.99 -10.55 -6.15
N SER A 8 0.80 -11.15 -6.14
CA SER A 8 0.56 -12.31 -5.29
C SER A 8 1.45 -13.49 -5.68
N GLU A 9 1.70 -13.69 -6.98
CA GLU A 9 2.62 -14.72 -7.43
C GLU A 9 4.06 -14.47 -6.97
N GLN A 10 4.51 -13.20 -6.98
CA GLN A 10 5.83 -12.87 -6.46
C GLN A 10 5.92 -13.10 -4.95
N LEU A 11 4.87 -12.80 -4.22
CA LEU A 11 4.86 -12.96 -2.77
C LEU A 11 5.00 -14.41 -2.33
N LYS A 12 4.62 -15.37 -3.16
CA LYS A 12 4.80 -16.80 -2.86
C LYS A 12 6.26 -17.16 -2.54
N ASN A 13 7.19 -16.41 -3.08
CA ASN A 13 8.63 -16.65 -2.87
C ASN A 13 9.16 -16.01 -1.59
N PHE A 14 8.42 -15.09 -0.97
CA PHE A 14 8.92 -14.27 0.14
C PHE A 14 8.12 -14.46 1.42
N LEU A 15 6.81 -14.65 1.33
CA LEU A 15 5.98 -14.76 2.52
C LEU A 15 5.90 -16.18 3.04
N ARG A 16 6.06 -16.31 4.34
CA ARG A 16 5.91 -17.59 5.06
C ARG A 16 4.61 -17.55 5.86
N THR A 17 3.92 -18.68 5.90
CA THR A 17 2.68 -18.80 6.66
C THR A 17 2.96 -18.58 8.15
N ASN A 18 2.13 -17.72 8.78
CA ASN A 18 2.22 -17.40 10.20
C ASN A 18 3.54 -16.74 10.61
N ASN A 19 4.20 -16.05 9.68
CA ASN A 19 5.45 -15.36 9.99
C ASN A 19 5.15 -14.00 10.62
N LYS A 20 5.43 -13.88 11.91
CA LYS A 20 5.21 -12.66 12.69
C LYS A 20 6.19 -11.53 12.35
N ASN A 21 7.26 -11.84 11.64
CA ASN A 21 8.29 -10.87 11.27
C ASN A 21 8.06 -10.26 9.90
N ASP A 22 7.08 -10.75 9.15
CA ASP A 22 6.76 -10.21 7.84
C ASP A 22 5.61 -9.21 7.94
N LEU A 23 5.69 -8.17 7.12
CA LEU A 23 4.65 -7.16 6.97
C LEU A 23 4.54 -6.83 5.48
N LEU A 24 3.34 -6.91 4.94
CA LEU A 24 3.06 -6.42 3.61
C LEU A 24 2.57 -4.98 3.69
N ILE A 25 3.25 -4.07 3.00
CA ILE A 25 2.80 -2.69 2.85
C ILE A 25 2.42 -2.48 1.39
N ALA A 26 1.16 -2.21 1.14
CA ALA A 26 0.63 -2.04 -0.22
C ALA A 26 0.39 -0.56 -0.51
N PHE A 27 0.97 -0.08 -1.59
CA PHE A 27 0.80 1.30 -2.06
C PHE A 27 -0.13 1.30 -3.27
N SER A 28 -1.24 2.00 -3.17
CA SER A 28 -2.19 2.15 -4.27
C SER A 28 -2.89 3.49 -4.16
N SER A 29 -2.83 4.32 -5.20
CA SER A 29 -3.45 5.65 -5.14
C SER A 29 -4.96 5.57 -4.97
N SER A 30 -5.63 4.63 -5.62
CA SER A 30 -7.08 4.46 -5.49
C SER A 30 -7.49 3.48 -4.39
N GLY A 31 -6.60 2.56 -4.02
CA GLY A 31 -6.92 1.45 -3.13
C GLY A 31 -7.81 0.38 -3.78
N ASN A 32 -8.02 0.44 -5.10
CA ASN A 32 -8.94 -0.45 -5.82
C ASN A 32 -8.26 -1.30 -6.89
N SER A 33 -6.95 -1.16 -7.08
CA SER A 33 -6.23 -1.95 -8.09
C SER A 33 -6.33 -3.43 -7.77
N GLN A 34 -6.80 -4.24 -8.72
CA GLN A 34 -7.05 -5.66 -8.48
C GLN A 34 -5.77 -6.42 -8.11
N ASN A 35 -4.65 -6.10 -8.75
CA ASN A 35 -3.38 -6.74 -8.42
C ASN A 35 -2.95 -6.47 -6.96
N ILE A 36 -3.25 -5.29 -6.44
CA ILE A 36 -2.97 -4.94 -5.04
C ILE A 36 -3.91 -5.71 -4.10
N ILE A 37 -5.20 -5.78 -4.44
CA ILE A 37 -6.19 -6.51 -3.64
C ILE A 37 -5.81 -8.00 -3.54
N GLU A 38 -5.41 -8.61 -4.66
CA GLU A 38 -4.99 -10.01 -4.67
C GLU A 38 -3.74 -10.23 -3.81
N ALA A 39 -2.79 -9.30 -3.84
CA ALA A 39 -1.59 -9.38 -3.00
C ALA A 39 -1.93 -9.31 -1.51
N ILE A 40 -2.83 -8.40 -1.14
CA ILE A 40 -3.27 -8.27 0.25
C ILE A 40 -3.98 -9.55 0.72
N ASN A 41 -4.88 -10.08 -0.10
CA ASN A 41 -5.61 -11.30 0.23
C ASN A 41 -4.66 -12.50 0.38
N PHE A 42 -3.65 -12.59 -0.48
CA PHE A 42 -2.64 -13.63 -0.37
C PHE A 42 -1.88 -13.54 0.96
N ALA A 43 -1.46 -12.34 1.35
CA ALA A 43 -0.77 -12.14 2.63
C ALA A 43 -1.68 -12.51 3.81
N LYS A 44 -2.96 -12.17 3.74
CA LYS A 44 -3.93 -12.52 4.78
C LYS A 44 -4.11 -14.02 4.90
N GLU A 45 -4.15 -14.74 3.79
CA GLU A 45 -4.23 -16.20 3.81
C GLU A 45 -3.01 -16.84 4.50
N LYS A 46 -1.87 -16.18 4.43
CA LYS A 46 -0.63 -16.60 5.11
C LYS A 46 -0.54 -16.10 6.55
N ASN A 47 -1.55 -15.40 7.04
CA ASN A 47 -1.57 -14.78 8.36
C ASN A 47 -0.41 -13.79 8.56
N VAL A 48 -0.05 -13.08 7.49
CA VAL A 48 0.94 -12.02 7.51
C VAL A 48 0.23 -10.68 7.73
N LYS A 49 0.79 -9.84 8.60
CA LYS A 49 0.23 -8.51 8.89
C LYS A 49 0.23 -7.65 7.62
N THR A 50 -0.83 -6.91 7.40
CA THR A 50 -1.00 -6.08 6.20
C THR A 50 -1.24 -4.62 6.54
N CYS A 51 -0.71 -3.75 5.68
CA CYS A 51 -0.90 -2.31 5.75
C CYS A 51 -1.17 -1.79 4.33
N SER A 52 -2.01 -0.79 4.18
CA SER A 52 -2.19 -0.10 2.91
C SER A 52 -1.92 1.39 3.08
N VAL A 53 -1.32 1.98 2.05
CA VAL A 53 -1.13 3.43 1.93
C VAL A 53 -1.84 3.85 0.65
N SER A 54 -2.94 4.57 0.77
CA SER A 54 -3.81 4.90 -0.36
C SER A 54 -4.35 6.32 -0.24
N GLY A 55 -4.93 6.81 -1.32
CA GLY A 55 -5.66 8.07 -1.33
C GLY A 55 -7.13 7.81 -1.68
N ARG A 56 -7.82 8.82 -2.12
CA ARG A 56 -9.20 8.75 -2.63
C ARG A 56 -10.16 7.99 -1.71
N GLY A 57 -10.03 8.20 -0.39
CA GLY A 57 -10.89 7.53 0.57
C GLY A 57 -10.50 6.10 0.91
N GLY A 58 -9.39 5.61 0.35
CA GLY A 58 -8.81 4.32 0.74
C GLY A 58 -9.23 3.12 -0.10
N GLY A 59 -10.35 3.18 -0.81
CA GLY A 59 -10.85 2.09 -1.64
C GLY A 59 -11.07 0.79 -0.87
N LYS A 60 -11.06 -0.33 -1.59
CA LYS A 60 -11.25 -1.66 -1.00
C LYS A 60 -10.06 -2.06 -0.12
N ALA A 61 -8.84 -1.63 -0.49
CA ALA A 61 -7.64 -2.00 0.25
C ALA A 61 -7.71 -1.57 1.72
N SER A 62 -8.18 -0.35 1.98
CA SER A 62 -8.28 0.16 3.36
C SER A 62 -9.24 -0.65 4.24
N LYS A 63 -10.17 -1.35 3.64
CA LYS A 63 -11.19 -2.13 4.36
C LYS A 63 -10.73 -3.54 4.70
N ILE A 64 -9.71 -4.05 4.03
CA ILE A 64 -9.28 -5.44 4.19
C ILE A 64 -7.91 -5.59 4.86
N VAL A 65 -7.15 -4.51 5.01
CA VAL A 65 -5.85 -4.56 5.70
C VAL A 65 -6.01 -4.39 7.21
N ASP A 66 -4.96 -4.78 7.94
CA ASP A 66 -4.92 -4.56 9.40
C ASP A 66 -4.68 -3.10 9.74
N ILE A 67 -3.84 -2.41 8.96
CA ILE A 67 -3.44 -1.02 9.22
C ILE A 67 -3.67 -0.19 7.97
N PRO A 68 -4.80 0.53 7.85
CA PRO A 68 -5.02 1.44 6.73
C PRO A 68 -4.42 2.82 6.99
N ILE A 69 -3.69 3.33 6.02
CA ILE A 69 -3.23 4.72 6.00
C ILE A 69 -3.86 5.37 4.78
N ILE A 70 -4.70 6.37 5.00
CA ILE A 70 -5.42 7.05 3.93
C ILE A 70 -4.91 8.49 3.84
N ILE A 71 -4.34 8.84 2.69
CA ILE A 71 -3.82 10.17 2.42
C ILE A 71 -4.99 11.08 2.07
N PRO A 72 -5.24 12.15 2.83
CA PRO A 72 -6.33 13.07 2.55
C PRO A 72 -5.96 14.02 1.40
N GLY A 73 -6.96 14.71 0.89
CA GLY A 73 -6.78 15.75 -0.11
C GLY A 73 -7.61 15.52 -1.35
N LYS A 74 -7.87 16.62 -2.05
CA LYS A 74 -8.59 16.64 -3.31
C LYS A 74 -7.71 17.31 -4.36
N PRO A 75 -7.92 17.01 -5.66
CA PRO A 75 -7.14 17.65 -6.72
C PRO A 75 -7.11 19.19 -6.63
N SER A 76 -8.23 19.78 -6.24
CA SER A 76 -8.36 21.23 -6.11
C SER A 76 -7.46 21.84 -5.02
N HIS A 77 -6.93 21.05 -4.11
CA HIS A 77 -6.01 21.51 -3.06
C HIS A 77 -4.57 21.69 -3.56
N PHE A 78 -4.27 21.19 -4.75
CA PHE A 78 -2.88 21.16 -5.25
C PHE A 78 -2.79 21.91 -6.58
N PRO A 79 -2.07 23.04 -6.61
CA PRO A 79 -1.93 23.83 -7.84
C PRO A 79 -1.40 23.00 -9.00
N GLY A 80 -1.96 23.21 -10.18
CA GLY A 80 -1.54 22.51 -11.39
C GLY A 80 -2.19 21.16 -11.60
N GLN A 81 -2.98 20.69 -10.65
CA GLN A 81 -3.72 19.43 -10.80
C GLN A 81 -5.16 19.71 -11.22
N MET A 82 -5.54 19.14 -12.37
CA MET A 82 -6.86 19.33 -12.97
C MET A 82 -7.33 18.00 -13.56
N GLY A 83 -8.63 17.76 -13.54
CA GLY A 83 -9.22 16.57 -14.15
C GLY A 83 -9.39 15.41 -13.17
N LYS A 84 -9.91 14.30 -13.68
CA LYS A 84 -10.34 13.18 -12.84
C LYS A 84 -9.22 12.39 -12.20
N ASN A 85 -8.05 12.36 -12.84
CA ASN A 85 -6.92 11.54 -12.38
C ASN A 85 -5.76 12.37 -11.86
N ASP A 86 -5.91 13.68 -11.78
CA ASP A 86 -4.79 14.57 -11.49
C ASP A 86 -4.37 14.57 -10.02
N ASN A 87 -5.17 13.98 -9.14
CA ASN A 87 -4.83 13.86 -7.73
C ASN A 87 -3.80 12.75 -7.44
N ASN A 88 -3.41 11.96 -8.44
CA ASN A 88 -2.45 10.88 -8.21
C ASN A 88 -1.06 11.40 -7.88
N PHE A 89 -0.65 12.51 -8.48
CA PHE A 89 0.71 13.04 -8.27
C PHE A 89 0.99 13.35 -6.81
N HIS A 90 0.10 14.06 -6.14
CA HIS A 90 0.32 14.37 -4.73
C HIS A 90 0.22 13.15 -3.84
N ILE A 91 -0.67 12.20 -4.16
CA ILE A 91 -0.80 10.95 -3.42
C ILE A 91 0.50 10.16 -3.54
N GLU A 92 1.04 10.05 -4.75
CA GLU A 92 2.29 9.32 -4.99
C GLU A 92 3.48 9.97 -4.31
N ASP A 93 3.56 11.30 -4.30
CA ASP A 93 4.61 12.02 -3.60
C ASP A 93 4.57 11.77 -2.09
N ILE A 94 3.38 11.77 -1.50
CA ILE A 94 3.22 11.51 -0.08
C ILE A 94 3.51 10.03 0.21
N GLN A 95 3.11 9.11 -0.67
CA GLN A 95 3.46 7.70 -0.54
C GLN A 95 4.97 7.49 -0.50
N ASN A 96 5.72 8.18 -1.37
CA ASN A 96 7.17 8.15 -1.33
C ASN A 96 7.72 8.67 0.00
N SER A 97 7.18 9.78 0.49
CA SER A 97 7.60 10.34 1.77
C SER A 97 7.36 9.37 2.92
N ILE A 98 6.20 8.71 2.95
CA ILE A 98 5.87 7.71 3.96
C ILE A 98 6.86 6.55 3.89
N SER A 99 7.16 6.07 2.68
CA SER A 99 8.12 4.99 2.48
C SER A 99 9.50 5.35 3.07
N HIS A 100 9.98 6.55 2.82
CA HIS A 100 11.26 7.03 3.36
C HIS A 100 11.24 7.15 4.87
N ILE A 101 10.16 7.67 5.44
CA ILE A 101 10.02 7.80 6.89
C ILE A 101 10.02 6.42 7.56
N VAL A 102 9.24 5.48 7.03
CA VAL A 102 9.16 4.13 7.57
C VAL A 102 10.54 3.45 7.51
N THR A 103 11.21 3.56 6.36
CA THR A 103 12.54 2.98 6.18
C THR A 103 13.54 3.58 7.18
N GLY A 104 13.51 4.90 7.38
CA GLY A 104 14.38 5.58 8.32
C GLY A 104 14.13 5.15 9.76
N LEU A 105 12.86 5.03 10.15
CA LEU A 105 12.50 4.57 11.49
C LEU A 105 12.92 3.13 11.73
N LEU A 106 12.75 2.25 10.73
CA LEU A 106 13.19 0.85 10.84
C LEU A 106 14.69 0.74 11.01
N LYS A 107 15.47 1.51 10.22
CA LYS A 107 16.93 1.54 10.38
C LYS A 107 17.34 1.97 11.78
N LYS A 108 16.72 3.01 12.30
CA LYS A 108 16.98 3.50 13.65
C LYS A 108 16.64 2.44 14.69
N PHE A 109 15.54 1.74 14.51
CA PHE A 109 15.06 0.72 15.44
C PHE A 109 16.01 -0.48 15.49
N VAL A 110 16.46 -1.00 14.34
CA VAL A 110 17.34 -2.17 14.29
C VAL A 110 18.80 -1.87 14.60
N SER A 111 19.19 -0.58 14.58
CA SER A 111 20.56 -0.17 14.91
C SER A 111 20.83 -0.08 16.42
N LYS A 112 19.82 -0.27 17.23
CA LYS A 112 19.97 -0.21 18.69
C LYS A 112 20.62 -1.46 19.28
#